data_8b08d11b0a0b4f228ff915509f57f71a
#
_entry.id   8b08d11b0a0b4f228ff915509f57f71a
#
_cell.length_a   1.000
_cell.length_b   1.000
_cell.length_c   1.000
_cell.angle_alpha   90.00
_cell.angle_beta   90.00
_cell.angle_gamma   90.00
#
_symmetry.space_group_name_H-M   'P 1'
#
loop_
_entity.id
_entity.type
_entity.pdbx_description
1 polymer ?
#
loop_
_entity_poly.entity_id
_entity_poly.type
_entity_poly.pdbx_seq_one_letter_code
_entity_poly.pdbx_strand_id
1 'polypeptide(L)'
;MSKHTWTYANIGGNTRVIIKDGKDIQHLAELDEKLWAVLACPVSGLEIPDESLQCMDNNGDSKIHIADVISTAEWLCRALRNPQVLFEGRASVALTDMADEALLAVATPLAIDGIVTLDAVKAAIAGASIEAQPAPEAPYAADVIAAYKACQDSYATYFQTAKLQALGLATLPADAAVPGLSEEQFVEMGKKIADYEAGKAAAEAANAAALAAAKAQYKPLEKLLLLCRDYVTLLRNFVSFQDFYAKRGKALLGREAKGESPWAIFQAGTLIIDQRACNLCLKVSDMAKHNTQATDSGMFLVYCNCKHHATGQTMQIVAAMTVGDIRNLKIGKNALFYDRQGQDWEAEVVKIIDNPISIGQAFWSPYRKLGEWVSGLITKSAAEKEKKSFADLTAKLQTPPAAGQVAAQPAPFDIAKFAGIFAAIGMAVGYIGSFLTSLATGVKSIALTAWWALPVAIISLLLVVSGPSMILAWMKLRKRNLAPLLNANGWAINADAIVNVLFGNTLTEQAQYPLVKMKDPHAKIKKLTAGGKWAIAIAALVLGIAIAVLALYCAGFRMCCCFV
;
A
#
# COMPACT_ATOMS: atom_id res chain seq x y z
N MET A 1 -34.84 -3.00 -30.04
CA MET A 1 -33.86 -3.75 -29.26
C MET A 1 -34.24 -3.63 -27.80
N SER A 2 -34.39 -4.73 -27.06
CA SER A 2 -34.67 -4.69 -25.62
C SER A 2 -33.44 -4.13 -24.93
N LYS A 3 -33.61 -3.08 -24.12
CA LYS A 3 -32.54 -2.47 -23.32
C LYS A 3 -31.97 -3.52 -22.36
N HIS A 4 -30.64 -3.63 -22.25
CA HIS A 4 -30.01 -4.57 -21.31
C HIS A 4 -30.44 -4.27 -19.86
N THR A 5 -30.68 -5.34 -19.08
CA THR A 5 -31.14 -5.22 -17.69
C THR A 5 -29.96 -5.50 -16.75
N TRP A 6 -29.42 -4.44 -16.16
CA TRP A 6 -28.33 -4.53 -15.20
C TRP A 6 -28.79 -5.06 -13.85
N THR A 7 -27.93 -5.81 -13.18
CA THR A 7 -28.14 -6.21 -11.78
C THR A 7 -27.47 -5.21 -10.85
N TYR A 8 -28.21 -4.78 -9.83
CA TYR A 8 -27.73 -3.84 -8.83
C TYR A 8 -27.63 -4.48 -7.45
N ALA A 9 -26.64 -4.04 -6.65
CA ALA A 9 -26.53 -4.36 -5.23
C ALA A 9 -26.03 -3.16 -4.45
N ASN A 10 -26.33 -3.12 -3.14
CA ASN A 10 -25.77 -2.10 -2.25
C ASN A 10 -24.36 -2.53 -1.82
N ILE A 11 -23.35 -1.87 -2.35
CA ILE A 11 -21.92 -2.13 -2.15
C ILE A 11 -21.24 -0.86 -1.65
N GLY A 12 -20.57 -0.94 -0.49
CA GLY A 12 -19.81 0.19 0.05
C GLY A 12 -20.64 1.42 0.38
N GLY A 13 -21.95 1.25 0.66
CA GLY A 13 -22.86 2.34 0.98
C GLY A 13 -23.59 2.94 -0.21
N ASN A 14 -23.29 2.51 -1.45
CA ASN A 14 -23.90 2.98 -2.68
C ASN A 14 -24.54 1.83 -3.45
N THR A 15 -25.57 2.13 -4.25
CA THR A 15 -26.15 1.19 -5.22
C THR A 15 -25.22 1.10 -6.43
N ARG A 16 -24.70 -0.08 -6.72
CA ARG A 16 -23.72 -0.33 -7.78
C ARG A 16 -24.13 -1.47 -8.67
N VAL A 17 -23.63 -1.45 -9.90
CA VAL A 17 -23.79 -2.52 -10.88
C VAL A 17 -22.91 -3.71 -10.49
N ILE A 18 -23.48 -4.91 -10.60
CA ILE A 18 -22.78 -6.18 -10.45
C ILE A 18 -22.55 -6.78 -11.82
N ILE A 19 -21.31 -7.08 -12.14
CA ILE A 19 -20.92 -7.79 -13.36
C ILE A 19 -21.04 -9.29 -13.09
N LYS A 20 -21.95 -9.97 -13.80
CA LYS A 20 -22.30 -11.38 -13.55
C LYS A 20 -21.90 -12.33 -14.66
N ASP A 21 -22.11 -11.92 -15.90
CA ASP A 21 -21.99 -12.81 -17.05
C ASP A 21 -21.45 -12.08 -18.29
N GLY A 22 -21.23 -12.85 -19.36
CA GLY A 22 -20.71 -12.33 -20.61
C GLY A 22 -21.62 -11.32 -21.32
N LYS A 23 -22.92 -11.32 -21.01
CA LYS A 23 -23.87 -10.34 -21.59
C LYS A 23 -23.63 -8.95 -21.00
N ASP A 24 -23.29 -8.86 -19.71
CA ASP A 24 -22.92 -7.58 -19.10
C ASP A 24 -21.71 -6.97 -19.80
N ILE A 25 -20.71 -7.81 -20.21
CA ILE A 25 -19.54 -7.35 -20.96
C ILE A 25 -19.95 -6.85 -22.35
N GLN A 26 -20.85 -7.55 -23.06
CA GLN A 26 -21.31 -7.16 -24.39
C GLN A 26 -22.03 -5.80 -24.40
N HIS A 27 -22.69 -5.45 -23.30
CA HIS A 27 -23.44 -4.19 -23.17
C HIS A 27 -22.70 -3.12 -22.36
N LEU A 28 -21.42 -3.34 -22.04
CA LEU A 28 -20.67 -2.47 -21.14
C LEU A 28 -20.62 -1.00 -21.60
N ALA A 29 -20.61 -0.77 -22.92
CA ALA A 29 -20.66 0.58 -23.50
C ALA A 29 -21.99 1.32 -23.24
N GLU A 30 -23.07 0.61 -22.86
CA GLU A 30 -24.35 1.21 -22.52
C GLU A 30 -24.42 1.67 -21.05
N LEU A 31 -23.42 1.30 -20.22
CA LEU A 31 -23.37 1.67 -18.81
C LEU A 31 -22.89 3.11 -18.64
N ASP A 32 -23.75 3.96 -18.05
CA ASP A 32 -23.42 5.36 -17.77
C ASP A 32 -22.13 5.46 -16.91
N GLU A 33 -21.17 6.25 -17.36
CA GLU A 33 -19.88 6.45 -16.67
C GLU A 33 -20.03 6.90 -15.22
N LYS A 34 -21.10 7.62 -14.88
CA LYS A 34 -21.40 8.06 -13.52
C LYS A 34 -21.68 6.91 -12.55
N LEU A 35 -22.04 5.73 -13.06
CA LEU A 35 -22.29 4.52 -12.26
C LEU A 35 -21.01 3.72 -11.95
N TRP A 36 -19.91 4.03 -12.61
CA TRP A 36 -18.63 3.38 -12.37
C TRP A 36 -18.02 3.85 -11.05
N ALA A 37 -17.47 2.94 -10.28
CA ALA A 37 -16.80 3.27 -9.01
C ALA A 37 -15.43 3.92 -9.23
N VAL A 38 -14.75 3.53 -10.29
CA VAL A 38 -13.41 4.00 -10.68
C VAL A 38 -13.50 4.63 -12.07
N LEU A 39 -12.91 5.81 -12.22
CA LEU A 39 -12.79 6.49 -13.52
C LEU A 39 -11.45 6.21 -14.19
N ALA A 40 -10.40 6.08 -13.39
CA ALA A 40 -9.06 5.74 -13.85
C ALA A 40 -8.24 5.05 -12.75
N CYS A 41 -7.34 4.14 -13.14
CA CYS A 41 -6.33 3.57 -12.24
C CYS A 41 -4.95 3.50 -12.93
N PRO A 42 -3.85 3.48 -12.17
CA PRO A 42 -2.50 3.31 -12.72
C PRO A 42 -2.30 1.88 -13.25
N VAL A 43 -1.41 1.71 -14.25
CA VAL A 43 -1.01 0.39 -14.78
C VAL A 43 0.03 -0.33 -13.93
N SER A 44 0.44 0.22 -12.80
CA SER A 44 1.43 -0.35 -11.90
C SER A 44 0.99 -0.32 -10.45
N GLY A 45 1.57 -1.19 -9.64
CA GLY A 45 1.25 -1.27 -8.20
C GLY A 45 -0.04 -2.03 -7.88
N LEU A 46 -0.67 -2.66 -8.89
CA LEU A 46 -1.82 -3.52 -8.74
C LEU A 46 -1.38 -4.99 -8.65
N GLU A 47 -2.25 -5.84 -8.15
CA GLU A 47 -2.03 -7.29 -8.08
C GLU A 47 -2.57 -8.02 -9.33
N ILE A 48 -2.44 -7.37 -10.46
CA ILE A 48 -2.59 -7.91 -11.81
C ILE A 48 -1.22 -7.74 -12.48
N PRO A 49 -0.73 -8.72 -13.23
CA PRO A 49 0.54 -8.59 -13.96
C PRO A 49 0.56 -7.35 -14.85
N ASP A 50 1.65 -6.60 -14.82
CA ASP A 50 1.81 -5.37 -15.61
C ASP A 50 1.62 -5.62 -17.11
N GLU A 51 1.99 -6.81 -17.62
CA GLU A 51 1.76 -7.23 -19.01
C GLU A 51 0.27 -7.15 -19.39
N SER A 52 -0.62 -7.61 -18.49
CA SER A 52 -2.08 -7.58 -18.71
C SER A 52 -2.62 -6.15 -18.65
N LEU A 53 -2.13 -5.34 -17.72
CA LEU A 53 -2.54 -3.94 -17.58
C LEU A 53 -2.09 -3.10 -18.78
N GLN A 54 -0.85 -3.30 -19.26
CA GLN A 54 -0.35 -2.67 -20.48
C GLN A 54 -1.16 -3.05 -21.73
N CYS A 55 -1.69 -4.27 -21.78
CA CYS A 55 -2.59 -4.67 -22.87
C CYS A 55 -3.93 -3.92 -22.88
N MET A 56 -4.33 -3.34 -21.74
CA MET A 56 -5.57 -2.56 -21.59
C MET A 56 -5.35 -1.05 -21.75
N ASP A 57 -4.14 -0.56 -21.53
CA ASP A 57 -3.76 0.84 -21.76
C ASP A 57 -3.60 1.07 -23.27
N ASN A 58 -4.70 1.50 -23.92
CA ASN A 58 -4.72 1.62 -25.39
C ASN A 58 -4.06 2.91 -25.89
N ASN A 59 -3.93 3.93 -25.06
CA ASN A 59 -3.35 5.24 -25.40
C ASN A 59 -1.89 5.40 -24.93
N GLY A 60 -1.38 4.48 -24.08
CA GLY A 60 -0.01 4.47 -23.58
C GLY A 60 0.29 5.56 -22.56
N ASP A 61 -0.72 6.08 -21.85
CA ASP A 61 -0.56 7.13 -20.85
C ASP A 61 -0.23 6.61 -19.44
N SER A 62 -0.02 5.31 -19.31
CA SER A 62 0.25 4.58 -18.07
C SER A 62 -0.92 4.61 -17.08
N LYS A 63 -2.13 4.78 -17.60
CA LYS A 63 -3.39 4.69 -16.85
C LYS A 63 -4.42 3.90 -17.65
N ILE A 64 -5.32 3.27 -16.94
CA ILE A 64 -6.49 2.62 -17.52
C ILE A 64 -7.70 3.49 -17.20
N HIS A 65 -8.37 4.00 -18.23
CA HIS A 65 -9.59 4.79 -18.13
C HIS A 65 -10.82 3.94 -18.49
N ILE A 66 -12.01 4.45 -18.23
CA ILE A 66 -13.27 3.78 -18.60
C ILE A 66 -13.28 3.45 -20.11
N ALA A 67 -12.84 4.39 -20.95
CA ALA A 67 -12.76 4.20 -22.39
C ALA A 67 -11.87 3.01 -22.79
N ASP A 68 -10.75 2.81 -22.10
CA ASP A 68 -9.84 1.68 -22.32
C ASP A 68 -10.50 0.35 -21.93
N VAL A 69 -11.23 0.34 -20.81
CA VAL A 69 -11.97 -0.84 -20.35
C VAL A 69 -13.07 -1.21 -21.35
N ILE A 70 -13.83 -0.23 -21.84
CA ILE A 70 -14.92 -0.44 -22.81
C ILE A 70 -14.34 -0.92 -24.16
N SER A 71 -13.33 -0.25 -24.70
CA SER A 71 -12.72 -0.65 -25.98
C SER A 71 -12.08 -2.03 -25.91
N THR A 72 -11.52 -2.40 -24.75
CA THR A 72 -11.03 -3.76 -24.50
C THR A 72 -12.18 -4.79 -24.49
N ALA A 73 -13.33 -4.46 -23.87
CA ALA A 73 -14.52 -5.31 -23.91
C ALA A 73 -15.02 -5.55 -25.34
N GLU A 74 -15.12 -4.48 -26.12
CA GLU A 74 -15.53 -4.56 -27.53
C GLU A 74 -14.58 -5.42 -28.37
N TRP A 75 -13.27 -5.28 -28.12
CA TRP A 75 -12.26 -6.12 -28.77
C TRP A 75 -12.41 -7.60 -28.40
N LEU A 76 -12.58 -7.90 -27.09
CA LEU A 76 -12.82 -9.26 -26.59
C LEU A 76 -14.10 -9.88 -27.15
N CYS A 77 -15.19 -9.10 -27.26
CA CYS A 77 -16.46 -9.55 -27.82
C CYS A 77 -16.35 -9.85 -29.34
N ARG A 78 -15.39 -9.24 -30.04
CA ARG A 78 -15.08 -9.60 -31.47
C ARG A 78 -14.17 -10.81 -31.54
N ALA A 79 -13.22 -10.95 -30.62
CA ALA A 79 -12.27 -12.05 -30.60
C ALA A 79 -12.90 -13.39 -30.14
N LEU A 80 -13.91 -13.35 -29.28
CA LEU A 80 -14.55 -14.52 -28.68
C LEU A 80 -16.00 -14.68 -29.13
N ARG A 81 -16.41 -15.90 -29.40
CA ARG A 81 -17.83 -16.25 -29.73
C ARG A 81 -18.74 -16.07 -28.51
N ASN A 82 -18.22 -16.40 -27.33
CA ASN A 82 -18.95 -16.29 -26.08
C ASN A 82 -18.08 -15.64 -25.00
N PRO A 83 -18.34 -14.37 -24.65
CA PRO A 83 -17.59 -13.68 -23.59
C PRO A 83 -17.73 -14.30 -22.18
N GLN A 84 -18.61 -15.29 -22.02
CA GLN A 84 -18.74 -16.04 -20.76
C GLN A 84 -17.43 -16.76 -20.36
N VAL A 85 -16.61 -17.15 -21.34
CA VAL A 85 -15.30 -17.78 -21.13
C VAL A 85 -14.37 -16.92 -20.27
N LEU A 86 -14.49 -15.58 -20.35
CA LEU A 86 -13.70 -14.65 -19.55
C LEU A 86 -13.90 -14.81 -18.03
N PHE A 87 -15.07 -15.33 -17.61
CA PHE A 87 -15.37 -15.56 -16.19
C PHE A 87 -14.68 -16.79 -15.60
N GLU A 88 -14.07 -17.63 -16.44
CA GLU A 88 -13.24 -18.74 -15.97
C GLU A 88 -11.91 -18.28 -15.40
N GLY A 89 -11.42 -17.07 -15.79
CA GLY A 89 -10.17 -16.47 -15.28
C GLY A 89 -8.93 -17.31 -15.62
N ARG A 90 -8.92 -17.99 -16.77
CA ARG A 90 -7.84 -18.87 -17.22
C ARG A 90 -7.01 -18.23 -18.32
N ALA A 91 -5.70 -18.44 -18.27
CA ALA A 91 -4.78 -18.05 -19.36
C ALA A 91 -4.80 -19.07 -20.51
N SER A 92 -5.99 -19.54 -20.91
CA SER A 92 -6.19 -20.53 -21.98
C SER A 92 -7.56 -20.36 -22.61
N VAL A 93 -7.69 -20.65 -23.90
CA VAL A 93 -8.94 -20.56 -24.67
C VAL A 93 -9.03 -21.73 -25.62
N ALA A 94 -10.24 -22.33 -25.75
CA ALA A 94 -10.48 -23.35 -26.76
C ALA A 94 -10.61 -22.72 -28.14
N LEU A 95 -10.12 -23.38 -29.18
CA LEU A 95 -10.22 -22.92 -30.57
C LEU A 95 -11.68 -22.69 -30.99
N THR A 96 -12.62 -23.48 -30.43
CA THR A 96 -14.06 -23.35 -30.69
C THR A 96 -14.67 -22.05 -30.15
N ASP A 97 -14.05 -21.45 -29.13
CA ASP A 97 -14.52 -20.21 -28.51
C ASP A 97 -13.97 -18.96 -29.20
N MET A 98 -13.01 -19.10 -30.09
CA MET A 98 -12.48 -18.01 -30.90
C MET A 98 -13.40 -17.67 -32.08
N ALA A 99 -13.65 -16.39 -32.29
CA ALA A 99 -14.45 -15.87 -33.39
C ALA A 99 -13.59 -15.26 -34.49
N ASP A 100 -12.44 -14.69 -34.15
CA ASP A 100 -11.53 -14.01 -35.07
C ASP A 100 -10.68 -15.05 -35.83
N GLU A 101 -10.82 -15.08 -37.18
CA GLU A 101 -10.13 -16.02 -38.03
C GLU A 101 -8.61 -15.83 -38.05
N ALA A 102 -8.15 -14.59 -37.91
CA ALA A 102 -6.70 -14.29 -37.85
C ALA A 102 -6.07 -14.84 -36.55
N LEU A 103 -6.75 -14.68 -35.43
CA LEU A 103 -6.34 -15.27 -34.17
C LEU A 103 -6.39 -16.79 -34.20
N LEU A 104 -7.43 -17.35 -34.81
CA LEU A 104 -7.60 -18.79 -34.94
C LEU A 104 -6.48 -19.41 -35.81
N ALA A 105 -6.07 -18.76 -36.90
CA ALA A 105 -4.97 -19.22 -37.75
C ALA A 105 -3.64 -19.30 -36.98
N VAL A 106 -3.36 -18.32 -36.13
CA VAL A 106 -2.15 -18.28 -35.30
C VAL A 106 -2.23 -19.27 -34.11
N ALA A 107 -3.42 -19.47 -33.55
CA ALA A 107 -3.65 -20.35 -32.42
C ALA A 107 -3.63 -21.84 -32.77
N THR A 108 -4.14 -22.22 -33.96
CA THR A 108 -4.30 -23.61 -34.38
C THR A 108 -3.01 -24.43 -34.28
N PRO A 109 -1.84 -23.97 -34.77
CA PRO A 109 -0.59 -24.74 -34.68
C PRO A 109 -0.04 -24.86 -33.25
N LEU A 110 -0.51 -24.04 -32.32
CA LEU A 110 -0.05 -24.01 -30.93
C LEU A 110 -1.00 -24.74 -29.97
N ALA A 111 -2.17 -25.14 -30.47
CA ALA A 111 -3.19 -25.77 -29.63
C ALA A 111 -2.84 -27.23 -29.32
N ILE A 112 -3.00 -27.65 -28.09
CA ILE A 112 -2.95 -29.02 -27.61
C ILE A 112 -4.37 -29.40 -27.20
N ASP A 113 -4.90 -30.49 -27.72
CA ASP A 113 -6.28 -30.94 -27.51
C ASP A 113 -7.34 -29.85 -27.80
N GLY A 114 -7.07 -29.00 -28.81
CA GLY A 114 -7.97 -27.90 -29.20
C GLY A 114 -7.96 -26.69 -28.23
N ILE A 115 -7.03 -26.63 -27.29
CA ILE A 115 -6.87 -25.54 -26.34
C ILE A 115 -5.51 -24.88 -26.55
N VAL A 116 -5.48 -23.55 -26.64
CA VAL A 116 -4.25 -22.76 -26.67
C VAL A 116 -4.01 -22.14 -25.30
N THR A 117 -2.76 -22.19 -24.81
CA THR A 117 -2.35 -21.68 -23.49
C THR A 117 -1.36 -20.53 -23.65
N LEU A 118 -1.31 -19.63 -22.67
CA LEU A 118 -0.36 -18.53 -22.65
C LEU A 118 1.10 -19.00 -22.68
N ASP A 119 1.39 -20.12 -22.00
CA ASP A 119 2.75 -20.68 -21.97
C ASP A 119 3.17 -21.18 -23.36
N ALA A 120 2.26 -21.80 -24.11
CA ALA A 120 2.53 -22.21 -25.48
C ALA A 120 2.83 -21.01 -26.39
N VAL A 121 2.08 -19.92 -26.24
CA VAL A 121 2.30 -18.68 -26.99
C VAL A 121 3.63 -18.02 -26.62
N LYS A 122 3.94 -17.93 -25.32
CA LYS A 122 5.22 -17.40 -24.84
C LYS A 122 6.40 -18.25 -25.33
N ALA A 123 6.26 -19.56 -25.34
CA ALA A 123 7.25 -20.47 -25.91
C ALA A 123 7.44 -20.25 -27.43
N ALA A 124 6.35 -20.05 -28.18
CA ALA A 124 6.40 -19.73 -29.61
C ALA A 124 7.10 -18.38 -29.87
N ILE A 125 6.83 -17.36 -29.07
CA ILE A 125 7.50 -16.05 -29.14
C ILE A 125 9.01 -16.20 -28.85
N ALA A 126 9.37 -16.99 -27.85
CA ALA A 126 10.77 -17.25 -27.49
C ALA A 126 11.51 -18.06 -28.52
N GLY A 127 10.84 -19.06 -29.14
CA GLY A 127 11.37 -19.93 -30.19
C GLY A 127 11.27 -19.37 -31.61
N ALA A 128 10.70 -18.16 -31.79
CA ALA A 128 10.59 -17.56 -33.09
C ALA A 128 11.97 -17.34 -33.72
N SER A 129 12.18 -17.89 -34.92
CA SER A 129 13.39 -17.78 -35.71
C SER A 129 13.06 -17.31 -37.12
N ILE A 130 14.04 -16.74 -37.78
CA ILE A 130 13.96 -16.30 -39.16
C ILE A 130 15.08 -16.95 -39.95
N GLU A 131 14.88 -17.11 -41.25
CA GLU A 131 15.97 -17.35 -42.14
C GLU A 131 16.77 -16.04 -42.29
N ALA A 132 17.98 -16.02 -41.72
CA ALA A 132 18.78 -14.80 -41.68
C ALA A 132 19.29 -14.44 -43.08
N GLN A 133 19.11 -13.21 -43.51
CA GLN A 133 19.75 -12.68 -44.68
C GLN A 133 21.29 -12.72 -44.45
N PRO A 134 22.05 -13.30 -45.41
CA PRO A 134 23.49 -13.35 -45.27
C PRO A 134 24.09 -11.93 -45.30
N ALA A 135 25.05 -11.68 -44.45
CA ALA A 135 25.84 -10.46 -44.57
C ALA A 135 26.63 -10.46 -45.88
N PRO A 136 26.91 -9.30 -46.48
CA PRO A 136 27.76 -9.24 -47.68
C PRO A 136 29.13 -9.86 -47.39
N GLU A 137 29.74 -10.39 -48.42
CA GLU A 137 31.08 -10.99 -48.30
C GLU A 137 32.10 -9.89 -47.97
N ALA A 138 32.97 -10.15 -47.02
CA ALA A 138 34.00 -9.19 -46.61
C ALA A 138 35.01 -8.96 -47.74
N PRO A 139 35.26 -7.71 -48.17
CA PRO A 139 36.17 -7.41 -49.29
C PRO A 139 37.62 -7.70 -48.94
N TYR A 140 37.97 -7.81 -47.66
CA TYR A 140 39.29 -8.11 -47.14
C TYR A 140 39.19 -8.96 -45.88
N ALA A 141 40.28 -9.62 -45.52
CA ALA A 141 40.38 -10.35 -44.24
C ALA A 141 40.14 -9.42 -43.04
N ALA A 142 39.62 -9.96 -41.94
CA ALA A 142 39.23 -9.17 -40.76
C ALA A 142 40.40 -8.38 -40.13
N ASP A 143 41.60 -8.97 -40.15
CA ASP A 143 42.86 -8.33 -39.66
C ASP A 143 43.24 -7.14 -40.53
N VAL A 144 43.05 -7.23 -41.86
CA VAL A 144 43.30 -6.14 -42.82
C VAL A 144 42.31 -4.99 -42.60
N ILE A 145 41.04 -5.28 -42.38
CA ILE A 145 40.02 -4.27 -42.08
C ILE A 145 40.36 -3.58 -40.76
N ALA A 146 40.74 -4.34 -39.73
CA ALA A 146 41.14 -3.77 -38.44
C ALA A 146 42.40 -2.89 -38.56
N ALA A 147 43.40 -3.32 -39.30
CA ALA A 147 44.63 -2.55 -39.55
C ALA A 147 44.33 -1.26 -40.34
N TYR A 148 43.43 -1.31 -41.35
CA TYR A 148 43.00 -0.13 -42.09
C TYR A 148 42.33 0.90 -41.13
N LYS A 149 41.42 0.46 -40.29
CA LYS A 149 40.74 1.34 -39.30
C LYS A 149 41.72 1.96 -38.33
N ALA A 150 42.74 1.21 -37.86
CA ALA A 150 43.74 1.69 -36.93
C ALA A 150 44.61 2.81 -37.50
N CYS A 151 44.88 2.77 -38.84
CA CYS A 151 45.73 3.76 -39.50
C CYS A 151 44.97 4.80 -40.33
N GLN A 152 43.63 4.70 -40.41
CA GLN A 152 42.80 5.52 -41.29
C GLN A 152 43.02 7.01 -41.14
N ASP A 153 42.98 7.54 -39.90
CA ASP A 153 43.12 8.96 -39.64
C ASP A 153 44.56 9.45 -39.89
N SER A 154 45.55 8.65 -39.51
CA SER A 154 46.98 8.99 -39.68
C SER A 154 47.35 9.02 -41.17
N TYR A 155 46.86 8.08 -41.98
CA TYR A 155 47.14 8.03 -43.41
C TYR A 155 46.36 9.11 -44.19
N ALA A 156 45.11 9.39 -43.80
CA ALA A 156 44.35 10.51 -44.36
C ALA A 156 45.06 11.85 -44.11
N THR A 157 45.57 12.04 -42.89
CA THR A 157 46.36 13.22 -42.52
C THR A 157 47.67 13.32 -43.31
N TYR A 158 48.37 12.18 -43.47
CA TYR A 158 49.58 12.12 -44.26
C TYR A 158 49.35 12.55 -45.74
N PHE A 159 48.34 12.00 -46.42
CA PHE A 159 48.05 12.33 -47.82
C PHE A 159 47.64 13.80 -48.00
N GLN A 160 46.83 14.33 -47.07
CA GLN A 160 46.45 15.76 -47.07
C GLN A 160 47.66 16.66 -46.87
N THR A 161 48.54 16.36 -45.90
CA THR A 161 49.75 17.13 -45.63
C THR A 161 50.75 17.04 -46.77
N ALA A 162 50.91 15.89 -47.40
CA ALA A 162 51.74 15.73 -48.60
C ALA A 162 51.27 16.58 -49.78
N LYS A 163 49.96 16.74 -49.99
CA LYS A 163 49.37 17.64 -51.00
C LYS A 163 49.70 19.10 -50.66
N LEU A 164 49.53 19.51 -49.39
CA LEU A 164 49.85 20.86 -48.96
C LEU A 164 51.37 21.16 -49.05
N GLN A 165 52.20 20.17 -48.83
CA GLN A 165 53.65 20.27 -48.99
C GLN A 165 54.03 20.50 -50.48
N ALA A 166 53.37 19.79 -51.40
CA ALA A 166 53.60 19.98 -52.83
C ALA A 166 53.20 21.42 -53.32
N LEU A 167 52.33 22.09 -52.57
CA LEU A 167 51.93 23.48 -52.79
C LEU A 167 52.76 24.49 -51.96
N GLY A 168 53.75 24.04 -51.21
CA GLY A 168 54.58 24.89 -50.34
C GLY A 168 53.86 25.42 -49.10
N LEU A 169 52.70 24.87 -48.73
CA LEU A 169 51.86 25.36 -47.65
C LEU A 169 52.01 24.58 -46.32
N ALA A 170 52.69 23.43 -46.31
CA ALA A 170 52.94 22.63 -45.11
C ALA A 170 54.25 21.87 -45.23
N THR A 171 54.77 21.33 -44.12
CA THR A 171 55.92 20.40 -44.09
C THR A 171 55.51 19.10 -43.38
N LEU A 172 55.85 17.96 -43.98
CA LEU A 172 55.66 16.68 -43.30
C LEU A 172 56.66 16.54 -42.16
N PRO A 173 56.27 16.01 -40.99
CA PRO A 173 57.19 15.67 -39.93
C PRO A 173 58.27 14.66 -40.44
N ALA A 174 59.48 14.77 -39.94
CA ALA A 174 60.61 13.88 -40.34
C ALA A 174 60.35 12.40 -39.97
N ASP A 175 59.50 12.15 -39.00
CA ASP A 175 59.10 10.85 -38.46
C ASP A 175 57.74 10.37 -38.97
N ALA A 176 57.14 11.04 -39.92
CA ALA A 176 55.85 10.65 -40.50
C ALA A 176 55.93 9.27 -41.11
N ALA A 177 55.04 8.36 -40.65
CA ALA A 177 54.94 7.03 -41.20
C ALA A 177 54.48 7.11 -42.66
N VAL A 178 55.32 6.68 -43.60
CA VAL A 178 55.01 6.66 -45.06
C VAL A 178 54.06 5.49 -45.31
N PRO A 179 52.86 5.72 -45.90
CA PRO A 179 51.96 4.65 -46.27
C PRO A 179 52.56 3.73 -47.34
N GLY A 180 52.42 2.42 -47.15
CA GLY A 180 52.80 1.42 -48.19
C GLY A 180 51.82 1.34 -49.36
N LEU A 181 50.73 2.14 -49.35
CA LEU A 181 49.66 2.22 -50.37
C LEU A 181 49.67 3.61 -51.02
N SER A 182 49.26 3.66 -52.30
CA SER A 182 48.96 4.96 -52.91
C SER A 182 47.69 5.57 -52.34
N GLU A 183 47.52 6.90 -52.47
CA GLU A 183 46.29 7.58 -52.01
C GLU A 183 45.03 6.99 -52.69
N GLU A 184 45.11 6.69 -53.97
CA GLU A 184 43.98 6.08 -54.72
C GLU A 184 43.63 4.71 -54.16
N GLN A 185 44.62 3.86 -53.89
CA GLN A 185 44.39 2.54 -53.28
C GLN A 185 43.83 2.64 -51.86
N PHE A 186 44.29 3.62 -51.07
CA PHE A 186 43.77 3.86 -49.73
C PHE A 186 42.32 4.31 -49.74
N VAL A 187 41.94 5.23 -50.62
CA VAL A 187 40.56 5.72 -50.77
C VAL A 187 39.65 4.61 -51.31
N GLU A 188 40.11 3.81 -52.29
CA GLU A 188 39.32 2.67 -52.84
C GLU A 188 39.09 1.61 -51.74
N MET A 189 40.12 1.28 -50.96
CA MET A 189 40.00 0.34 -49.84
C MET A 189 39.00 0.85 -48.81
N GLY A 190 39.07 2.14 -48.46
CA GLY A 190 38.14 2.77 -47.52
C GLY A 190 36.68 2.71 -48.01
N LYS A 191 36.47 2.96 -49.32
CA LYS A 191 35.16 2.86 -49.89
C LYS A 191 34.60 1.43 -49.84
N LYS A 192 35.39 0.43 -50.21
CA LYS A 192 34.98 -1.00 -50.15
C LYS A 192 34.68 -1.45 -48.71
N ILE A 193 35.49 -0.99 -47.74
CA ILE A 193 35.23 -1.30 -46.32
C ILE A 193 33.96 -0.60 -45.84
N ALA A 194 33.74 0.68 -46.19
CA ALA A 194 32.54 1.41 -45.81
C ALA A 194 31.26 0.81 -46.42
N ASP A 195 31.31 0.44 -47.71
CA ASP A 195 30.18 -0.23 -48.41
C ASP A 195 29.86 -1.59 -47.78
N TYR A 196 30.91 -2.36 -47.40
CA TYR A 196 30.73 -3.62 -46.68
C TYR A 196 30.09 -3.42 -45.30
N GLU A 197 30.59 -2.46 -44.50
CA GLU A 197 30.04 -2.18 -43.18
C GLU A 197 28.59 -1.67 -43.24
N ALA A 198 28.28 -0.80 -44.20
CA ALA A 198 26.94 -0.34 -44.43
C ALA A 198 26.01 -1.51 -44.83
N GLY A 199 26.47 -2.39 -45.72
CA GLY A 199 25.73 -3.59 -46.14
C GLY A 199 25.53 -4.59 -45.00
N LYS A 200 26.53 -4.78 -44.13
CA LYS A 200 26.44 -5.63 -42.95
C LYS A 200 25.44 -5.05 -41.93
N ALA A 201 25.51 -3.77 -41.64
CA ALA A 201 24.56 -3.10 -40.76
C ALA A 201 23.12 -3.14 -41.29
N ALA A 202 22.95 -2.99 -42.63
CA ALA A 202 21.65 -3.11 -43.26
C ALA A 202 21.07 -4.55 -43.17
N ALA A 203 21.89 -5.59 -43.37
CA ALA A 203 21.47 -6.98 -43.22
C ALA A 203 21.12 -7.30 -41.76
N GLU A 204 21.90 -6.85 -40.79
CA GLU A 204 21.61 -7.00 -39.35
C GLU A 204 20.29 -6.30 -38.97
N ALA A 205 20.05 -5.06 -39.43
CA ALA A 205 18.82 -4.34 -39.23
C ALA A 205 17.61 -5.04 -39.86
N ALA A 206 17.75 -5.56 -41.10
CA ALA A 206 16.69 -6.31 -41.78
C ALA A 206 16.36 -7.61 -41.04
N ASN A 207 17.37 -8.34 -40.55
CA ASN A 207 17.18 -9.55 -39.76
C ASN A 207 16.50 -9.25 -38.42
N ALA A 208 16.91 -8.18 -37.73
CA ALA A 208 16.26 -7.74 -36.50
C ALA A 208 14.79 -7.36 -36.74
N ALA A 209 14.48 -6.64 -37.81
CA ALA A 209 13.11 -6.28 -38.18
C ALA A 209 12.25 -7.51 -38.53
N ALA A 210 12.80 -8.46 -39.28
CA ALA A 210 12.12 -9.71 -39.65
C ALA A 210 11.82 -10.57 -38.40
N LEU A 211 12.76 -10.68 -37.46
CA LEU A 211 12.56 -11.38 -36.20
C LEU A 211 11.50 -10.69 -35.32
N ALA A 212 11.53 -9.36 -35.28
CA ALA A 212 10.50 -8.58 -34.56
C ALA A 212 9.11 -8.82 -35.19
N ALA A 213 8.99 -8.85 -36.51
CA ALA A 213 7.75 -9.15 -37.21
C ALA A 213 7.26 -10.58 -36.95
N ALA A 214 8.16 -11.57 -36.96
CA ALA A 214 7.85 -12.97 -36.65
C ALA A 214 7.32 -13.14 -35.20
N LYS A 215 7.82 -12.37 -34.25
CA LYS A 215 7.31 -12.33 -32.88
C LYS A 215 6.00 -11.57 -32.75
N ALA A 216 5.84 -10.48 -33.53
CA ALA A 216 4.67 -9.61 -33.47
C ALA A 216 3.37 -10.31 -33.91
N GLN A 217 3.42 -11.33 -34.74
CA GLN A 217 2.23 -12.11 -35.15
C GLN A 217 1.53 -12.81 -33.98
N TYR A 218 2.26 -13.15 -32.91
CA TYR A 218 1.71 -13.78 -31.70
C TYR A 218 1.15 -12.79 -30.69
N LYS A 219 1.49 -11.50 -30.80
CA LYS A 219 1.08 -10.47 -29.83
C LYS A 219 -0.43 -10.36 -29.63
N PRO A 220 -1.30 -10.39 -30.68
CA PRO A 220 -2.75 -10.35 -30.48
C PRO A 220 -3.27 -11.58 -29.72
N LEU A 221 -2.68 -12.76 -29.97
CA LEU A 221 -3.05 -13.99 -29.26
C LEU A 221 -2.57 -13.96 -27.80
N GLU A 222 -1.37 -13.48 -27.54
CA GLU A 222 -0.87 -13.23 -26.19
C GLU A 222 -1.79 -12.27 -25.43
N LYS A 223 -2.17 -11.14 -26.04
CA LYS A 223 -3.14 -10.17 -25.49
C LYS A 223 -4.46 -10.86 -25.14
N LEU A 224 -5.02 -11.69 -26.01
CA LEU A 224 -6.28 -12.40 -25.75
C LEU A 224 -6.17 -13.28 -24.51
N LEU A 225 -5.11 -14.07 -24.37
CA LEU A 225 -4.94 -15.00 -23.26
C LEU A 225 -4.68 -14.29 -21.92
N LEU A 226 -3.92 -13.20 -21.93
CA LEU A 226 -3.73 -12.33 -20.77
C LEU A 226 -5.05 -11.73 -20.30
N LEU A 227 -5.86 -11.23 -21.24
CA LEU A 227 -7.16 -10.65 -20.94
C LEU A 227 -8.19 -11.69 -20.50
N CYS A 228 -8.16 -12.91 -21.04
CA CYS A 228 -9.00 -14.01 -20.58
C CYS A 228 -8.76 -14.33 -19.11
N ARG A 229 -7.52 -14.16 -18.63
CA ARG A 229 -7.17 -14.38 -17.23
C ARG A 229 -7.60 -13.21 -16.32
N ASP A 230 -7.33 -11.97 -16.74
CA ASP A 230 -7.29 -10.83 -15.81
C ASP A 230 -8.41 -9.79 -16.03
N TYR A 231 -9.04 -9.73 -17.23
CA TYR A 231 -9.98 -8.67 -17.58
C TYR A 231 -11.20 -8.59 -16.64
N VAL A 232 -11.84 -9.70 -16.33
CA VAL A 232 -13.04 -9.72 -15.48
C VAL A 232 -12.70 -9.31 -14.04
N THR A 233 -11.53 -9.69 -13.56
CA THR A 233 -11.04 -9.27 -12.22
C THR A 233 -10.84 -7.75 -12.17
N LEU A 234 -10.22 -7.15 -13.20
CA LEU A 234 -10.13 -5.69 -13.29
C LEU A 234 -11.53 -5.06 -13.37
N LEU A 235 -12.38 -5.52 -14.28
CA LEU A 235 -13.70 -4.97 -14.54
C LEU A 235 -14.58 -4.94 -13.29
N ARG A 236 -14.64 -6.03 -12.51
CA ARG A 236 -15.40 -6.12 -11.26
C ARG A 236 -14.94 -5.09 -10.22
N ASN A 237 -13.64 -4.88 -10.13
CA ASN A 237 -13.08 -3.89 -9.20
C ASN A 237 -13.27 -2.46 -9.73
N PHE A 238 -13.22 -2.27 -11.03
CA PHE A 238 -13.39 -0.97 -11.68
C PHE A 238 -14.84 -0.47 -11.60
N VAL A 239 -15.80 -1.32 -11.91
CA VAL A 239 -17.23 -0.94 -11.91
C VAL A 239 -17.76 -0.76 -10.49
N SER A 240 -17.41 -1.65 -9.54
CA SER A 240 -18.11 -1.66 -8.25
C SER A 240 -17.31 -2.09 -7.03
N PHE A 241 -15.99 -2.32 -7.11
CA PHE A 241 -15.20 -2.96 -6.04
C PHE A 241 -15.79 -4.31 -5.59
N GLN A 242 -16.37 -5.07 -6.53
CA GLN A 242 -17.14 -6.27 -6.24
C GLN A 242 -16.33 -7.29 -5.44
N ASP A 243 -15.07 -7.54 -5.81
CA ASP A 243 -14.22 -8.51 -5.14
C ASP A 243 -13.83 -8.04 -3.72
N PHE A 244 -13.58 -6.75 -3.52
CA PHE A 244 -13.30 -6.19 -2.19
C PHE A 244 -14.44 -6.43 -1.21
N TYR A 245 -15.68 -6.22 -1.66
CA TYR A 245 -16.86 -6.39 -0.81
C TYR A 245 -17.42 -7.82 -0.78
N ALA A 246 -16.88 -8.76 -1.55
CA ALA A 246 -17.30 -10.16 -1.53
C ALA A 246 -17.18 -10.77 -0.12
N LYS A 247 -16.16 -10.41 0.65
CA LYS A 247 -15.96 -10.84 2.05
C LYS A 247 -17.06 -10.34 3.01
N ARG A 248 -17.76 -9.26 2.67
CA ARG A 248 -18.85 -8.71 3.51
C ARG A 248 -20.04 -9.66 3.64
N GLY A 249 -20.36 -10.37 2.57
CA GLY A 249 -21.45 -11.35 2.58
C GLY A 249 -21.23 -12.47 3.59
N LYS A 250 -19.98 -12.94 3.71
CA LYS A 250 -19.55 -13.95 4.69
C LYS A 250 -19.75 -13.46 6.13
N ALA A 251 -19.34 -12.21 6.42
CA ALA A 251 -19.44 -11.62 7.75
C ALA A 251 -20.89 -11.34 8.20
N LEU A 252 -21.76 -10.96 7.26
CA LEU A 252 -23.15 -10.59 7.58
C LEU A 252 -24.11 -11.78 7.65
N LEU A 253 -23.88 -12.83 6.87
CA LEU A 253 -24.81 -13.93 6.71
C LEU A 253 -24.43 -15.19 7.48
N GLY A 254 -23.26 -15.22 8.14
CA GLY A 254 -22.75 -16.41 8.85
C GLY A 254 -22.58 -17.65 7.95
N ARG A 255 -22.78 -17.49 6.65
CA ARG A 255 -22.63 -18.57 5.67
C ARG A 255 -21.19 -18.59 5.20
N GLU A 256 -20.54 -19.71 5.40
CA GLU A 256 -19.29 -20.00 4.73
C GLU A 256 -19.53 -20.00 3.23
N ALA A 257 -19.03 -18.97 2.55
CA ALA A 257 -18.90 -19.04 1.10
C ALA A 257 -17.96 -20.22 0.79
N LYS A 258 -18.43 -21.20 0.04
CA LYS A 258 -17.58 -22.28 -0.47
C LYS A 258 -16.55 -21.63 -1.39
N GLY A 259 -15.29 -21.63 -0.98
CA GLY A 259 -14.17 -21.08 -1.72
C GLY A 259 -13.51 -19.90 -1.01
N GLU A 260 -12.27 -19.61 -1.37
CA GLU A 260 -11.54 -18.43 -0.94
C GLU A 260 -12.23 -17.18 -1.50
N SER A 261 -12.47 -16.20 -0.64
CA SER A 261 -12.99 -14.91 -1.09
C SER A 261 -11.95 -14.23 -1.98
N PRO A 262 -12.31 -13.71 -3.15
CA PRO A 262 -11.36 -13.04 -4.03
C PRO A 262 -10.74 -11.84 -3.33
N TRP A 263 -9.48 -11.58 -3.64
CA TRP A 263 -8.78 -10.38 -3.21
C TRP A 263 -9.03 -9.27 -4.23
N ALA A 264 -9.21 -8.04 -3.74
CA ALA A 264 -9.26 -6.90 -4.63
C ALA A 264 -7.86 -6.65 -5.26
N ILE A 265 -7.85 -6.09 -6.46
CA ILE A 265 -6.63 -5.87 -7.24
C ILE A 265 -5.62 -4.91 -6.59
N PHE A 266 -6.05 -4.09 -5.65
CA PHE A 266 -5.20 -3.15 -4.90
C PHE A 266 -4.69 -3.72 -3.56
N GLN A 267 -5.15 -4.90 -3.14
CA GLN A 267 -4.69 -5.53 -1.89
C GLN A 267 -3.38 -6.30 -2.13
N ALA A 268 -2.28 -5.76 -1.67
CA ALA A 268 -0.93 -6.28 -1.92
C ALA A 268 -0.58 -7.55 -1.13
N GLY A 269 -1.29 -7.80 -0.02
CA GLY A 269 -0.99 -8.95 0.84
C GLY A 269 -1.47 -8.73 2.27
N THR A 270 -0.82 -9.40 3.23
CA THR A 270 -1.18 -9.41 4.65
C THR A 270 -0.02 -8.97 5.52
N LEU A 271 -0.23 -7.96 6.35
CA LEU A 271 0.74 -7.55 7.38
C LEU A 271 0.41 -8.22 8.71
N ILE A 272 1.36 -8.98 9.25
CA ILE A 272 1.26 -9.61 10.57
C ILE A 272 1.98 -8.72 11.59
N ILE A 273 1.22 -8.17 12.52
CA ILE A 273 1.74 -7.29 13.58
C ILE A 273 0.86 -7.36 14.83
N ASP A 274 1.47 -7.47 16.02
CA ASP A 274 0.76 -7.48 17.29
C ASP A 274 -0.40 -8.50 17.37
N GLN A 275 -0.15 -9.74 17.00
CA GLN A 275 -1.15 -10.84 16.97
C GLN A 275 -2.34 -10.54 16.06
N ARG A 276 -2.14 -9.75 15.00
CA ARG A 276 -3.14 -9.40 14.01
C ARG A 276 -2.63 -9.65 12.61
N ALA A 277 -3.55 -10.03 11.74
CA ALA A 277 -3.34 -10.11 10.30
C ALA A 277 -4.15 -8.99 9.65
N CYS A 278 -3.46 -7.99 9.09
CA CYS A 278 -4.08 -6.89 8.37
C CYS A 278 -4.11 -7.21 6.88
N ASN A 279 -5.31 -7.51 6.35
CA ASN A 279 -5.51 -7.93 4.96
C ASN A 279 -5.75 -6.76 4.00
N LEU A 280 -5.98 -5.54 4.51
CA LEU A 280 -6.06 -4.33 3.70
C LEU A 280 -4.70 -3.63 3.70
N CYS A 281 -3.80 -4.13 2.86
CA CYS A 281 -2.49 -3.55 2.61
C CYS A 281 -2.41 -3.09 1.15
N LEU A 282 -1.92 -1.87 0.91
CA LEU A 282 -1.71 -1.31 -0.42
C LEU A 282 -0.22 -1.00 -0.60
N LYS A 283 0.31 -1.23 -1.81
CA LYS A 283 1.63 -0.73 -2.20
C LYS A 283 1.57 0.79 -2.32
N VAL A 284 2.61 1.48 -1.89
CA VAL A 284 2.71 2.95 -1.93
C VAL A 284 4.02 3.33 -2.62
N SER A 285 3.94 4.16 -3.64
CA SER A 285 5.12 4.65 -4.37
C SER A 285 5.76 5.86 -3.69
N ASP A 286 4.95 6.78 -3.16
CA ASP A 286 5.37 7.99 -2.45
C ASP A 286 4.58 8.13 -1.14
N MET A 287 5.23 7.75 -0.05
CA MET A 287 4.62 7.76 1.28
C MET A 287 4.25 9.18 1.76
N ALA A 288 5.03 10.19 1.39
CA ALA A 288 4.80 11.56 1.83
C ALA A 288 3.54 12.14 1.20
N LYS A 289 3.39 11.97 -0.12
CA LYS A 289 2.20 12.37 -0.87
C LYS A 289 0.98 11.57 -0.44
N HIS A 290 1.10 10.25 -0.37
CA HIS A 290 0.03 9.33 0.00
C HIS A 290 -0.57 9.66 1.36
N ASN A 291 0.27 9.87 2.37
CA ASN A 291 -0.15 10.15 3.74
C ASN A 291 -1.03 11.41 3.86
N THR A 292 -0.79 12.44 3.04
CA THR A 292 -1.56 13.69 3.09
C THR A 292 -3.03 13.44 2.74
N GLN A 293 -3.30 12.69 1.68
CA GLN A 293 -4.66 12.37 1.23
C GLN A 293 -5.30 11.22 2.04
N ALA A 294 -4.50 10.22 2.41
CA ALA A 294 -4.98 9.04 3.12
C ALA A 294 -5.52 9.34 4.52
N THR A 295 -5.15 10.48 5.13
CA THR A 295 -5.66 10.94 6.42
C THR A 295 -7.20 11.07 6.42
N ASP A 296 -7.79 11.48 5.29
CA ASP A 296 -9.23 11.67 5.14
C ASP A 296 -10.03 10.37 5.12
N SER A 297 -9.34 9.23 5.02
CA SER A 297 -10.00 7.90 5.06
C SER A 297 -10.69 7.58 6.38
N GLY A 298 -10.30 8.24 7.48
CA GLY A 298 -10.77 7.97 8.83
C GLY A 298 -10.33 6.60 9.38
N MET A 299 -9.43 5.87 8.68
CA MET A 299 -8.88 4.59 9.13
C MET A 299 -7.57 4.78 9.90
N PHE A 300 -7.28 3.84 10.81
CA PHE A 300 -5.97 3.75 11.44
C PHE A 300 -5.00 3.12 10.45
N LEU A 301 -3.96 3.87 10.08
CA LEU A 301 -3.03 3.46 9.02
C LEU A 301 -1.62 3.30 9.55
N VAL A 302 -0.98 2.22 9.15
CA VAL A 302 0.40 1.88 9.48
C VAL A 302 1.20 1.80 8.19
N TYR A 303 2.18 2.67 8.05
CA TYR A 303 3.11 2.66 6.92
C TYR A 303 4.34 1.86 7.30
N CYS A 304 4.73 0.93 6.43
CA CYS A 304 5.91 0.11 6.63
C CYS A 304 6.83 0.16 5.42
N ASN A 305 8.13 0.17 5.70
CA ASN A 305 9.14 -0.19 4.72
C ASN A 305 9.33 -1.70 4.78
N CYS A 306 9.16 -2.36 3.65
CA CYS A 306 9.30 -3.80 3.52
C CYS A 306 10.57 -4.14 2.73
N LYS A 307 11.33 -5.13 3.18
CA LYS A 307 12.53 -5.64 2.52
C LYS A 307 12.42 -7.15 2.36
N HIS A 308 12.59 -7.61 1.13
CA HIS A 308 12.66 -9.04 0.84
C HIS A 308 14.05 -9.57 1.15
N HIS A 309 14.14 -10.58 2.01
CA HIS A 309 15.43 -11.07 2.52
C HIS A 309 16.30 -11.66 1.42
N ALA A 310 15.74 -12.49 0.53
CA ALA A 310 16.50 -13.21 -0.48
C ALA A 310 16.95 -12.34 -1.66
N THR A 311 16.11 -11.39 -2.12
CA THR A 311 16.39 -10.57 -3.32
C THR A 311 16.94 -9.18 -2.99
N GLY A 312 16.82 -8.74 -1.73
CA GLY A 312 17.17 -7.37 -1.32
C GLY A 312 16.22 -6.30 -1.86
N GLN A 313 15.15 -6.67 -2.55
CA GLN A 313 14.14 -5.73 -3.05
C GLN A 313 13.45 -5.03 -1.89
N THR A 314 13.08 -3.78 -2.12
CA THR A 314 12.37 -2.95 -1.13
C THR A 314 11.05 -2.47 -1.70
N MET A 315 10.02 -2.40 -0.85
CA MET A 315 8.74 -1.79 -1.18
C MET A 315 8.17 -1.03 0.02
N GLN A 316 7.31 -0.10 -0.23
CA GLN A 316 6.55 0.60 0.80
C GLN A 316 5.10 0.16 0.76
N ILE A 317 4.54 -0.08 1.94
CA ILE A 317 3.13 -0.45 2.07
C ILE A 317 2.43 0.43 3.11
N VAL A 318 1.13 0.57 2.95
CA VAL A 318 0.22 1.06 3.99
C VAL A 318 -0.76 -0.02 4.36
N ALA A 319 -0.86 -0.36 5.64
CA ALA A 319 -1.82 -1.31 6.18
C ALA A 319 -2.91 -0.58 6.95
N ALA A 320 -4.17 -0.88 6.68
CA ALA A 320 -5.29 -0.35 7.45
C ALA A 320 -5.66 -1.32 8.58
N MET A 321 -5.53 -0.86 9.82
CA MET A 321 -5.97 -1.59 11.00
C MET A 321 -7.40 -1.20 11.36
N THR A 322 -8.30 -2.17 11.35
CA THR A 322 -9.72 -1.95 11.57
C THR A 322 -10.24 -2.51 12.88
N VAL A 323 -9.45 -3.38 13.54
CA VAL A 323 -9.79 -4.05 14.81
C VAL A 323 -8.56 -4.19 15.70
N GLY A 324 -8.76 -4.29 17.01
CA GLY A 324 -7.73 -4.63 18.00
C GLY A 324 -7.25 -3.45 18.83
N ASP A 325 -6.13 -3.63 19.52
CA ASP A 325 -5.52 -2.65 20.42
C ASP A 325 -4.21 -2.11 19.82
N ILE A 326 -4.01 -0.81 19.90
CA ILE A 326 -2.86 -0.09 19.34
C ILE A 326 -1.76 0.21 20.37
N ARG A 327 -1.90 -0.24 21.63
CA ARG A 327 -0.99 0.13 22.74
C ARG A 327 0.48 -0.16 22.47
N ASN A 328 0.76 -1.27 21.78
CA ASN A 328 2.11 -1.72 21.52
C ASN A 328 2.64 -1.28 20.14
N LEU A 329 1.85 -0.52 19.39
CA LEU A 329 2.22 -0.09 18.05
C LEU A 329 3.01 1.23 18.13
N LYS A 330 4.26 1.18 17.67
CA LYS A 330 5.19 2.33 17.69
C LYS A 330 5.97 2.36 16.38
N ILE A 331 6.46 3.54 16.01
CA ILE A 331 7.43 3.72 14.93
C ILE A 331 8.71 2.96 15.29
N GLY A 332 9.35 2.32 14.32
CA GLY A 332 10.51 1.44 14.48
C GLY A 332 10.16 0.02 14.91
N LYS A 333 8.86 -0.35 14.98
CA LYS A 333 8.45 -1.71 15.30
C LYS A 333 8.57 -2.60 14.08
N ASN A 334 9.13 -3.80 14.27
CA ASN A 334 9.22 -4.82 13.24
C ASN A 334 7.93 -5.62 13.14
N ALA A 335 7.61 -6.01 11.92
CA ALA A 335 6.47 -6.81 11.52
C ALA A 335 6.85 -7.73 10.35
N LEU A 336 5.95 -8.61 9.95
CA LEU A 336 6.14 -9.49 8.81
C LEU A 336 5.02 -9.23 7.80
N PHE A 337 5.39 -9.00 6.55
CA PHE A 337 4.44 -8.84 5.46
C PHE A 337 4.54 -10.04 4.52
N TYR A 338 3.40 -10.65 4.21
CA TYR A 338 3.27 -11.68 3.19
C TYR A 338 2.60 -11.09 1.97
N ASP A 339 3.25 -11.19 0.82
CA ASP A 339 2.64 -10.82 -0.44
C ASP A 339 1.61 -11.85 -0.93
N ARG A 340 0.98 -11.59 -2.07
CA ARG A 340 -0.03 -12.51 -2.62
C ARG A 340 0.55 -13.80 -3.20
N GLN A 341 1.85 -13.85 -3.46
CA GLN A 341 2.60 -15.02 -3.87
C GLN A 341 3.06 -15.88 -2.67
N GLY A 342 2.80 -15.39 -1.45
CA GLY A 342 3.19 -16.06 -0.21
C GLY A 342 4.65 -15.84 0.18
N GLN A 343 5.34 -14.88 -0.44
CA GLN A 343 6.70 -14.53 -0.07
C GLN A 343 6.69 -13.65 1.18
N ASP A 344 7.67 -13.83 2.05
CA ASP A 344 7.82 -13.11 3.29
C ASP A 344 8.77 -11.90 3.12
N TRP A 345 8.35 -10.78 3.71
CA TRP A 345 9.05 -9.51 3.69
C TRP A 345 9.20 -9.00 5.11
N GLU A 346 10.41 -8.66 5.50
CA GLU A 346 10.66 -7.94 6.75
C GLU A 346 10.06 -6.55 6.64
N ALA A 347 9.15 -6.19 7.55
CA ALA A 347 8.47 -4.91 7.55
C ALA A 347 8.82 -4.11 8.80
N GLU A 348 9.20 -2.84 8.64
CA GLU A 348 9.44 -1.90 9.72
C GLU A 348 8.43 -0.76 9.66
N VAL A 349 7.77 -0.47 10.79
CA VAL A 349 6.81 0.63 10.92
C VAL A 349 7.55 1.97 10.90
N VAL A 350 7.31 2.78 9.87
CA VAL A 350 7.94 4.10 9.72
C VAL A 350 7.01 5.25 10.05
N LYS A 351 5.68 5.06 9.92
CA LYS A 351 4.71 6.11 10.21
C LYS A 351 3.36 5.52 10.61
N ILE A 352 2.63 6.23 11.46
CA ILE A 352 1.30 5.86 11.91
C ILE A 352 0.37 7.07 11.75
N ILE A 353 -0.82 6.85 11.17
CA ILE A 353 -1.93 7.81 11.21
C ILE A 353 -2.92 7.31 12.26
N ASP A 354 -3.01 8.05 13.37
CA ASP A 354 -3.83 7.67 14.52
C ASP A 354 -5.29 8.09 14.30
N ASN A 355 -6.15 7.10 14.04
CA ASN A 355 -7.60 7.22 14.02
C ASN A 355 -8.23 6.16 14.94
N PRO A 356 -9.41 6.38 15.51
CA PRO A 356 -10.02 5.41 16.40
C PRO A 356 -10.34 4.10 15.67
N ILE A 357 -9.95 2.97 16.29
CA ILE A 357 -10.25 1.63 15.76
C ILE A 357 -11.56 1.10 16.38
N SER A 358 -11.85 1.43 17.64
CA SER A 358 -13.05 0.99 18.35
C SER A 358 -13.57 2.06 19.32
N ILE A 359 -14.85 1.96 19.67
CA ILE A 359 -15.49 2.84 20.66
C ILE A 359 -14.86 2.61 22.04
N GLY A 360 -14.55 1.35 22.39
CA GLY A 360 -13.88 1.03 23.67
C GLY A 360 -12.51 1.67 23.81
N GLN A 361 -11.74 1.73 22.72
CA GLN A 361 -10.47 2.44 22.69
C GLN A 361 -10.66 3.95 22.90
N ALA A 362 -11.67 4.53 22.28
CA ALA A 362 -11.99 5.95 22.42
C ALA A 362 -12.43 6.31 23.84
N PHE A 363 -13.11 5.40 24.55
CA PHE A 363 -13.46 5.56 25.96
C PHE A 363 -12.20 5.76 26.83
N TRP A 364 -11.16 4.95 26.60
CA TRP A 364 -9.92 5.03 27.36
C TRP A 364 -8.93 6.09 26.86
N SER A 365 -9.18 6.68 25.70
CA SER A 365 -8.28 7.66 25.05
C SER A 365 -7.96 8.87 25.93
N PRO A 366 -8.92 9.56 26.61
CA PRO A 366 -8.60 10.70 27.46
C PRO A 366 -7.66 10.34 28.61
N TYR A 367 -7.88 9.18 29.23
CA TYR A 367 -7.06 8.73 30.37
C TYR A 367 -5.66 8.34 29.95
N ARG A 368 -5.49 7.74 28.77
CA ARG A 368 -4.17 7.43 28.19
C ARG A 368 -3.37 8.68 27.89
N LYS A 369 -3.99 9.67 27.24
CA LYS A 369 -3.34 10.96 26.95
C LYS A 369 -2.92 11.67 28.21
N LEU A 370 -3.74 11.62 29.26
CA LEU A 370 -3.37 12.15 30.57
C LEU A 370 -2.18 11.40 31.17
N GLY A 371 -2.18 10.07 31.12
CA GLY A 371 -1.06 9.25 31.59
C GLY A 371 0.24 9.51 30.84
N GLU A 372 0.18 9.63 29.50
CA GLU A 372 1.33 9.99 28.65
C GLU A 372 1.86 11.39 28.96
N TRP A 373 0.96 12.36 29.18
CA TRP A 373 1.33 13.71 29.58
C TRP A 373 2.05 13.72 30.92
N VAL A 374 1.52 13.03 31.95
CA VAL A 374 2.13 12.92 33.29
C VAL A 374 3.49 12.21 33.17
N SER A 375 3.59 11.09 32.47
CA SER A 375 4.86 10.38 32.30
C SER A 375 5.88 11.22 31.52
N GLY A 376 5.44 12.00 30.52
CA GLY A 376 6.28 12.94 29.79
C GLY A 376 6.84 14.06 30.68
N LEU A 377 6.05 14.58 31.64
CA LEU A 377 6.53 15.54 32.65
C LEU A 377 7.59 14.91 33.57
N ILE A 378 7.35 13.67 34.02
CA ILE A 378 8.29 12.94 34.87
C ILE A 378 9.60 12.67 34.12
N THR A 379 9.51 12.20 32.88
CA THR A 379 10.69 11.89 32.04
C THR A 379 11.50 13.15 31.73
N LYS A 380 10.85 14.27 31.38
CA LYS A 380 11.54 15.56 31.17
C LYS A 380 12.24 16.04 32.42
N SER A 381 11.57 15.96 33.57
CA SER A 381 12.16 16.34 34.87
C SER A 381 13.33 15.44 35.25
N ALA A 382 13.26 14.14 34.97
CA ALA A 382 14.36 13.20 35.18
C ALA A 382 15.55 13.49 34.26
N ALA A 383 15.28 13.69 32.93
CA ALA A 383 16.32 13.98 31.94
C ALA A 383 17.01 15.34 32.21
N GLU A 384 16.29 16.35 32.68
CA GLU A 384 16.88 17.63 33.08
C GLU A 384 17.77 17.49 34.32
N LYS A 385 17.35 16.68 35.29
CA LYS A 385 18.18 16.38 36.49
C LYS A 385 19.42 15.58 36.11
N GLU A 386 19.31 14.62 35.20
CA GLU A 386 20.42 13.82 34.72
C GLU A 386 21.42 14.67 33.91
N LYS A 387 20.94 15.53 33.00
CA LYS A 387 21.81 16.49 32.29
C LYS A 387 22.52 17.46 33.22
N LYS A 388 21.85 17.96 34.26
CA LYS A 388 22.50 18.84 35.28
C LYS A 388 23.54 18.09 36.11
N SER A 389 23.26 16.84 36.51
CA SER A 389 24.25 16.03 37.26
C SER A 389 25.44 15.63 36.38
N PHE A 390 25.23 15.31 35.11
CA PHE A 390 26.32 15.03 34.15
C PHE A 390 27.16 16.29 33.85
N ALA A 391 26.54 17.44 33.68
CA ALA A 391 27.24 18.72 33.48
C ALA A 391 28.09 19.10 34.71
N ASP A 392 27.57 18.88 35.92
CA ASP A 392 28.28 19.13 37.19
C ASP A 392 29.46 18.14 37.37
N LEU A 393 29.28 16.85 36.99
CA LEU A 393 30.35 15.84 37.02
C LEU A 393 31.44 16.16 35.99
N THR A 394 31.06 16.57 34.79
CA THR A 394 32.00 16.91 33.71
C THR A 394 32.79 18.18 34.05
N ALA A 395 32.17 19.16 34.66
CA ALA A 395 32.82 20.37 35.14
C ALA A 395 33.82 20.08 36.28
N LYS A 396 33.51 19.13 37.16
CA LYS A 396 34.44 18.68 38.22
C LYS A 396 35.61 17.82 37.74
N LEU A 397 35.44 17.14 36.61
CA LEU A 397 36.52 16.30 36.01
C LEU A 397 37.48 17.08 35.10
N GLN A 398 37.13 18.29 34.68
CA GLN A 398 37.93 19.10 33.74
C GLN A 398 38.81 20.14 34.45
N THR A 399 38.87 20.19 35.79
CA THR A 399 39.74 21.11 36.50
C THR A 399 40.98 20.36 37.00
N PRO A 400 42.19 20.61 36.43
CA PRO A 400 43.44 20.13 37.01
C PRO A 400 43.70 20.90 38.33
N PRO A 401 44.30 20.30 39.37
CA PRO A 401 44.58 21.00 40.58
C PRO A 401 45.73 22.01 40.38
N ALA A 402 45.40 23.26 40.15
CA ALA A 402 46.35 24.35 40.23
C ALA A 402 46.40 24.85 41.68
N ALA A 403 47.57 24.72 42.31
CA ALA A 403 47.84 25.19 43.63
C ALA A 403 47.68 26.72 43.74
N GLY A 404 46.90 27.14 44.70
CA GLY A 404 46.94 28.49 45.30
C GLY A 404 46.22 29.59 44.55
N GLN A 405 44.91 29.63 44.68
CA GLN A 405 44.17 30.92 44.70
C GLN A 405 42.93 30.83 45.55
N VAL A 406 42.74 31.91 46.32
CA VAL A 406 41.66 32.16 47.29
C VAL A 406 40.29 31.93 46.70
N ALA A 407 39.43 31.23 47.43
CA ALA A 407 38.05 30.94 47.12
C ALA A 407 37.27 32.19 46.68
N ALA A 408 36.92 32.26 45.39
CA ALA A 408 35.87 33.16 44.92
C ALA A 408 34.53 32.66 45.47
N GLN A 409 33.83 33.53 46.19
CA GLN A 409 32.49 33.29 46.73
C GLN A 409 31.56 32.82 45.59
N PRO A 410 30.73 31.79 45.81
CA PRO A 410 29.71 31.42 44.84
C PRO A 410 28.76 32.59 44.62
N ALA A 411 28.45 32.90 43.35
CA ALA A 411 27.49 33.92 43.00
C ALA A 411 26.18 33.68 43.75
N PRO A 412 25.53 34.75 44.28
CA PRO A 412 24.34 34.60 45.11
C PRO A 412 23.24 33.87 44.30
N PHE A 413 22.81 32.76 44.88
CA PHE A 413 21.68 31.96 44.38
C PHE A 413 20.47 32.89 44.28
N ASP A 414 19.92 33.07 43.08
CA ASP A 414 18.83 34.02 42.85
C ASP A 414 17.53 33.44 43.43
N ILE A 415 17.38 33.62 44.72
CA ILE A 415 16.26 33.16 45.57
C ILE A 415 14.92 33.68 45.02
N ALA A 416 14.91 34.85 44.38
CA ALA A 416 13.70 35.45 43.84
C ALA A 416 13.09 34.67 42.64
N LYS A 417 13.93 34.13 41.78
CA LYS A 417 13.46 33.27 40.65
C LYS A 417 12.93 31.94 41.17
N PHE A 418 13.57 31.37 42.20
CA PHE A 418 13.09 30.12 42.79
C PHE A 418 11.85 30.32 43.67
N ALA A 419 11.74 31.44 44.37
CA ALA A 419 10.55 31.76 45.15
C ALA A 419 9.29 31.84 44.28
N GLY A 420 9.38 32.40 43.06
CA GLY A 420 8.27 32.42 42.09
C GLY A 420 7.85 31.01 41.62
N ILE A 421 8.82 30.14 41.35
CA ILE A 421 8.56 28.75 40.94
C ILE A 421 7.97 27.95 42.10
N PHE A 422 8.49 28.09 43.32
CA PHE A 422 7.93 27.42 44.50
C PHE A 422 6.55 27.96 44.90
N ALA A 423 6.30 29.26 44.71
CA ALA A 423 4.98 29.83 44.89
C ALA A 423 3.97 29.30 43.88
N ALA A 424 4.35 29.19 42.60
CA ALA A 424 3.50 28.60 41.54
C ALA A 424 3.22 27.11 41.79
N ILE A 425 4.24 26.34 42.20
CA ILE A 425 4.08 24.93 42.58
C ILE A 425 3.23 24.82 43.87
N GLY A 426 3.46 25.67 44.86
CA GLY A 426 2.68 25.71 46.10
C GLY A 426 1.20 26.03 45.85
N MET A 427 0.91 27.00 44.98
CA MET A 427 -0.46 27.28 44.54
C MET A 427 -1.09 26.10 43.79
N ALA A 428 -0.36 25.49 42.84
CA ALA A 428 -0.84 24.32 42.12
C ALA A 428 -1.13 23.14 43.05
N VAL A 429 -0.23 22.86 44.01
CA VAL A 429 -0.43 21.82 45.04
C VAL A 429 -1.57 22.20 45.99
N GLY A 430 -1.71 23.48 46.34
CA GLY A 430 -2.83 24.00 47.14
C GLY A 430 -4.18 23.82 46.43
N TYR A 431 -4.27 24.13 45.13
CA TYR A 431 -5.48 23.90 44.34
C TYR A 431 -5.79 22.40 44.19
N ILE A 432 -4.79 21.56 43.96
CA ILE A 432 -4.97 20.11 43.93
C ILE A 432 -5.41 19.58 45.30
N GLY A 433 -4.79 20.08 46.39
CA GLY A 433 -5.17 19.70 47.74
C GLY A 433 -6.59 20.12 48.11
N SER A 434 -7.00 21.35 47.79
CA SER A 434 -8.37 21.83 48.00
C SER A 434 -9.39 21.09 47.16
N PHE A 435 -9.05 20.78 45.91
CA PHE A 435 -9.87 19.96 45.03
C PHE A 435 -10.05 18.54 45.59
N LEU A 436 -8.97 17.90 46.02
CA LEU A 436 -9.02 16.55 46.61
C LEU A 436 -9.83 16.55 47.92
N THR A 437 -9.69 17.58 48.76
CA THR A 437 -10.48 17.71 49.99
C THR A 437 -11.96 17.93 49.71
N SER A 438 -12.30 18.77 48.72
CA SER A 438 -13.67 18.99 48.28
C SER A 438 -14.28 17.72 47.68
N LEU A 439 -13.49 16.97 46.89
CA LEU A 439 -13.87 15.68 46.34
C LEU A 439 -14.11 14.65 47.45
N ALA A 440 -13.19 14.54 48.42
CA ALA A 440 -13.32 13.63 49.56
C ALA A 440 -14.55 13.96 50.42
N THR A 441 -14.80 15.26 50.67
CA THR A 441 -15.98 15.74 51.43
C THR A 441 -17.27 15.46 50.64
N GLY A 442 -17.29 15.71 49.34
CA GLY A 442 -18.42 15.40 48.45
C GLY A 442 -18.71 13.90 48.40
N VAL A 443 -17.70 13.06 48.23
CA VAL A 443 -17.80 11.60 48.24
C VAL A 443 -18.34 11.11 49.60
N LYS A 444 -17.82 11.64 50.71
CA LYS A 444 -18.28 11.31 52.07
C LYS A 444 -19.72 11.72 52.28
N SER A 445 -20.11 12.90 51.84
CA SER A 445 -21.49 13.39 51.91
C SER A 445 -22.46 12.51 51.15
N ILE A 446 -22.13 12.16 49.89
CA ILE A 446 -22.94 11.28 49.06
C ILE A 446 -22.99 9.86 49.65
N ALA A 447 -21.86 9.33 50.18
CA ALA A 447 -21.81 8.00 50.76
C ALA A 447 -22.65 7.88 52.02
N LEU A 448 -22.76 8.94 52.81
CA LEU A 448 -23.54 8.97 54.05
C LEU A 448 -25.03 9.17 53.80
N THR A 449 -25.40 9.93 52.74
CA THR A 449 -26.81 10.27 52.46
C THR A 449 -27.47 9.25 51.54
N ALA A 450 -26.73 8.76 50.49
CA ALA A 450 -27.26 7.83 49.52
C ALA A 450 -26.11 7.03 48.88
N TRP A 451 -25.65 5.97 49.58
CA TRP A 451 -24.51 5.13 49.15
C TRP A 451 -24.63 4.63 47.70
N TRP A 452 -25.85 4.41 47.20
CA TRP A 452 -26.14 4.01 45.81
C TRP A 452 -25.85 5.12 44.78
N ALA A 453 -25.83 6.39 45.20
CA ALA A 453 -25.55 7.52 44.32
C ALA A 453 -24.04 7.62 43.97
N LEU A 454 -23.16 7.03 44.77
CA LEU A 454 -21.72 7.05 44.58
C LEU A 454 -21.29 6.34 43.28
N PRO A 455 -21.70 5.10 42.97
CA PRO A 455 -21.41 4.46 41.67
C PRO A 455 -22.03 5.23 40.51
N VAL A 456 -23.22 5.81 40.66
CA VAL A 456 -23.84 6.62 39.62
C VAL A 456 -23.04 7.89 39.36
N ALA A 457 -22.55 8.58 40.38
CA ALA A 457 -21.69 9.75 40.22
C ALA A 457 -20.36 9.42 39.51
N ILE A 458 -19.74 8.29 39.84
CA ILE A 458 -18.50 7.82 39.19
C ILE A 458 -18.78 7.52 37.70
N ILE A 459 -19.83 6.77 37.39
CA ILE A 459 -20.21 6.45 36.01
C ILE A 459 -20.53 7.73 35.24
N SER A 460 -21.27 8.67 35.84
CA SER A 460 -21.60 9.94 35.19
C SER A 460 -20.35 10.76 34.89
N LEU A 461 -19.40 10.83 35.83
CA LEU A 461 -18.12 11.51 35.61
C LEU A 461 -17.32 10.86 34.48
N LEU A 462 -17.23 9.51 34.45
CA LEU A 462 -16.57 8.77 33.39
C LEU A 462 -17.23 9.03 32.04
N LEU A 463 -18.56 9.07 31.98
CA LEU A 463 -19.30 9.36 30.74
C LEU A 463 -19.10 10.80 30.28
N VAL A 464 -19.05 11.78 31.18
CA VAL A 464 -18.80 13.19 30.82
C VAL A 464 -17.40 13.35 30.22
N VAL A 465 -16.39 12.67 30.78
CA VAL A 465 -15.01 12.75 30.29
C VAL A 465 -14.84 11.96 28.98
N SER A 466 -15.39 10.74 28.90
CA SER A 466 -15.19 9.84 27.76
C SER A 466 -16.26 9.98 26.68
N GLY A 467 -17.45 10.49 27.00
CA GLY A 467 -18.59 10.61 26.10
C GLY A 467 -18.27 11.32 24.79
N PRO A 468 -17.70 12.53 24.82
CA PRO A 468 -17.35 13.25 23.60
C PRO A 468 -16.42 12.45 22.67
N SER A 469 -15.40 11.79 23.24
CA SER A 469 -14.45 10.98 22.47
C SER A 469 -15.10 9.73 21.87
N MET A 470 -16.05 9.10 22.59
CA MET A 470 -16.83 7.96 22.09
C MET A 470 -17.74 8.36 20.93
N ILE A 471 -18.43 9.49 21.02
CA ILE A 471 -19.31 10.01 19.97
C ILE A 471 -18.49 10.32 18.71
N LEU A 472 -17.36 11.03 18.85
CA LEU A 472 -16.47 11.33 17.73
C LEU A 472 -15.92 10.06 17.08
N ALA A 473 -15.52 9.08 17.89
CA ALA A 473 -15.07 7.80 17.40
C ALA A 473 -16.17 7.04 16.65
N TRP A 474 -17.39 7.01 17.20
CA TRP A 474 -18.54 6.38 16.55
C TRP A 474 -18.84 7.02 15.19
N MET A 475 -18.80 8.35 15.11
CA MET A 475 -18.99 9.07 13.84
C MET A 475 -17.89 8.73 12.83
N LYS A 476 -16.62 8.73 13.24
CA LYS A 476 -15.47 8.38 12.38
C LYS A 476 -15.55 6.92 11.92
N LEU A 477 -15.86 5.99 12.82
CA LEU A 477 -15.95 4.56 12.50
C LEU A 477 -17.04 4.24 11.44
N ARG A 478 -18.12 5.02 11.41
CA ARG A 478 -19.18 4.88 10.40
C ARG A 478 -18.81 5.47 9.05
N LYS A 479 -17.90 6.46 9.02
CA LYS A 479 -17.51 7.21 7.81
C LYS A 479 -16.17 6.76 7.24
N ARG A 480 -15.58 5.66 7.75
CA ARG A 480 -14.33 5.13 7.18
C ARG A 480 -14.51 4.85 5.70
N ASN A 481 -13.62 5.40 4.87
CA ASN A 481 -13.71 5.35 3.41
C ASN A 481 -12.36 4.91 2.82
N LEU A 482 -12.40 3.94 1.90
CA LEU A 482 -11.22 3.47 1.17
C LEU A 482 -10.81 4.43 0.05
N ALA A 483 -11.75 5.22 -0.49
CA ALA A 483 -11.50 6.08 -1.66
C ALA A 483 -10.28 7.01 -1.49
N PRO A 484 -10.06 7.71 -0.35
CA PRO A 484 -8.88 8.55 -0.17
C PRO A 484 -7.55 7.79 -0.23
N LEU A 485 -7.51 6.51 0.20
CA LEU A 485 -6.32 5.67 0.11
C LEU A 485 -5.97 5.36 -1.36
N LEU A 486 -6.98 5.01 -2.16
CA LEU A 486 -6.78 4.71 -3.57
C LEU A 486 -6.46 5.98 -4.37
N ASN A 487 -7.14 7.11 -4.10
CA ASN A 487 -6.82 8.40 -4.73
C ASN A 487 -5.38 8.82 -4.45
N ALA A 488 -4.88 8.58 -3.24
CA ALA A 488 -3.49 8.85 -2.87
C ALA A 488 -2.49 8.01 -3.68
N ASN A 489 -2.89 6.84 -4.19
CA ASN A 489 -2.13 5.98 -5.09
C ASN A 489 -2.36 6.29 -6.59
N GLY A 490 -3.00 7.42 -6.91
CA GLY A 490 -3.19 7.87 -8.29
C GLY A 490 -4.43 7.31 -8.99
N TRP A 491 -5.33 6.66 -8.25
CA TRP A 491 -6.66 6.30 -8.77
C TRP A 491 -7.55 7.54 -8.87
N ALA A 492 -8.53 7.49 -9.76
CA ALA A 492 -9.63 8.45 -9.80
C ALA A 492 -10.90 7.73 -9.35
N ILE A 493 -11.24 7.87 -8.08
CA ILE A 493 -12.41 7.21 -7.48
C ILE A 493 -13.62 8.12 -7.56
N ASN A 494 -14.71 7.63 -8.16
CA ASN A 494 -15.93 8.39 -8.41
C ASN A 494 -16.98 8.25 -7.28
N ALA A 495 -16.82 7.28 -6.39
CA ALA A 495 -17.83 7.01 -5.36
C ALA A 495 -17.21 6.54 -4.05
N ASP A 496 -17.92 6.82 -2.94
CA ASP A 496 -17.49 6.37 -1.62
C ASP A 496 -17.34 4.84 -1.54
N ALA A 497 -16.29 4.39 -0.90
CA ALA A 497 -16.05 2.98 -0.60
C ALA A 497 -16.02 2.79 0.93
N ILE A 498 -17.22 2.73 1.54
CA ILE A 498 -17.38 2.74 3.00
C ILE A 498 -16.95 1.40 3.61
N VAL A 499 -16.08 1.49 4.64
CA VAL A 499 -15.64 0.38 5.48
C VAL A 499 -16.27 0.51 6.86
N ASN A 500 -17.50 -0.02 7.01
CA ASN A 500 -18.18 -0.02 8.31
C ASN A 500 -17.53 -0.97 9.32
N VAL A 501 -17.96 -0.94 10.57
CA VAL A 501 -17.34 -1.72 11.66
C VAL A 501 -17.40 -3.22 11.41
N LEU A 502 -18.55 -3.74 10.92
CA LEU A 502 -18.71 -5.18 10.65
C LEU A 502 -17.79 -5.64 9.51
N PHE A 503 -17.73 -4.88 8.43
CA PHE A 503 -16.84 -5.22 7.33
C PHE A 503 -15.36 -5.05 7.74
N GLY A 504 -15.05 -4.02 8.53
CA GLY A 504 -13.71 -3.83 9.09
C GLY A 504 -13.20 -5.04 9.86
N ASN A 505 -14.08 -5.74 10.59
CA ASN A 505 -13.70 -6.96 11.33
C ASN A 505 -13.22 -8.09 10.41
N THR A 506 -13.54 -8.07 9.12
CA THR A 506 -13.04 -9.05 8.14
C THR A 506 -11.71 -8.64 7.50
N LEU A 507 -11.32 -7.37 7.63
CA LEU A 507 -10.10 -6.83 7.04
C LEU A 507 -8.90 -6.90 8.00
N THR A 508 -9.15 -6.99 9.31
CA THR A 508 -8.12 -7.23 10.32
C THR A 508 -8.56 -8.39 11.19
N GLU A 509 -7.84 -9.48 11.13
CA GLU A 509 -8.09 -10.69 11.90
C GLU A 509 -7.23 -10.68 13.16
N GLN A 510 -7.81 -11.02 14.31
CA GLN A 510 -7.07 -11.18 15.56
C GLN A 510 -6.73 -12.65 15.78
N ALA A 511 -5.55 -12.89 16.37
CA ALA A 511 -5.15 -14.24 16.76
C ALA A 511 -6.20 -14.86 17.69
N GLN A 512 -6.65 -16.07 17.34
CA GLN A 512 -7.52 -16.88 18.17
C GLN A 512 -6.68 -17.94 18.87
N TYR A 513 -6.85 -18.04 20.19
CA TYR A 513 -6.17 -19.09 20.92
C TYR A 513 -6.81 -20.44 20.56
N PRO A 514 -6.01 -21.47 20.26
CA PRO A 514 -6.53 -22.79 20.02
C PRO A 514 -7.30 -23.29 21.25
N LEU A 515 -8.40 -24.01 21.03
CA LEU A 515 -9.25 -24.59 22.09
C LEU A 515 -8.55 -25.71 22.89
N VAL A 516 -7.24 -25.66 23.04
CA VAL A 516 -6.44 -26.59 23.81
C VAL A 516 -6.42 -26.12 25.26
N LYS A 517 -6.83 -26.97 26.20
CA LYS A 517 -6.67 -26.72 27.63
C LYS A 517 -5.19 -26.83 27.99
N MET A 518 -4.42 -25.79 27.77
CA MET A 518 -3.06 -25.70 28.31
C MET A 518 -3.15 -25.35 29.80
N LYS A 519 -2.73 -26.23 30.66
CA LYS A 519 -2.44 -25.90 32.05
C LYS A 519 -0.96 -25.52 32.11
N ASP A 520 -0.69 -24.29 32.38
CA ASP A 520 0.65 -23.87 32.79
C ASP A 520 0.90 -24.49 34.20
N PRO A 521 1.84 -25.44 34.36
CA PRO A 521 2.13 -26.04 35.64
C PRO A 521 2.64 -25.04 36.69
N HIS A 522 3.13 -23.86 36.25
CA HIS A 522 3.65 -22.82 37.12
C HIS A 522 2.67 -21.65 37.32
N ALA A 523 1.56 -21.62 36.57
CA ALA A 523 0.55 -20.58 36.77
C ALA A 523 -0.17 -20.82 38.10
N LYS A 524 0.10 -19.97 39.07
CA LYS A 524 -0.74 -19.85 40.27
C LYS A 524 -2.10 -19.29 39.87
N ILE A 525 -3.02 -20.15 39.46
CA ILE A 525 -4.41 -19.77 39.20
C ILE A 525 -4.98 -19.29 40.53
N LYS A 526 -5.04 -17.98 40.72
CA LYS A 526 -5.89 -17.39 41.74
C LYS A 526 -7.34 -17.71 41.37
N LYS A 527 -7.85 -18.87 41.83
CA LYS A 527 -9.29 -19.11 41.78
C LYS A 527 -9.93 -17.96 42.53
N LEU A 528 -10.80 -17.20 41.87
CA LEU A 528 -11.61 -16.23 42.57
C LEU A 528 -12.27 -16.94 43.77
N THR A 529 -11.99 -16.46 44.96
CA THR A 529 -12.64 -16.97 46.19
C THR A 529 -14.15 -16.83 46.03
N ALA A 530 -14.92 -17.65 46.70
CA ALA A 530 -16.37 -17.55 46.68
C ALA A 530 -16.84 -16.10 46.97
N GLY A 531 -16.16 -15.39 47.90
CA GLY A 531 -16.40 -13.97 48.13
C GLY A 531 -16.14 -13.05 46.95
N GLY A 532 -15.11 -13.31 46.13
CA GLY A 532 -14.85 -12.54 44.91
C GLY A 532 -15.92 -12.75 43.82
N LYS A 533 -16.47 -13.96 43.70
CA LYS A 533 -17.60 -14.23 42.79
C LYS A 533 -18.88 -13.51 43.26
N TRP A 534 -19.14 -13.49 44.57
CA TRP A 534 -20.25 -12.77 45.17
C TRP A 534 -20.10 -11.26 45.01
N ALA A 535 -18.89 -10.73 45.18
CA ALA A 535 -18.62 -9.30 44.99
C ALA A 535 -18.88 -8.85 43.54
N ILE A 536 -18.50 -9.68 42.54
CA ILE A 536 -18.80 -9.40 41.12
C ILE A 536 -20.30 -9.51 40.84
N ALA A 537 -20.98 -10.50 41.41
CA ALA A 537 -22.43 -10.67 41.26
C ALA A 537 -23.21 -9.50 41.90
N ILE A 538 -22.79 -9.03 43.07
CA ILE A 538 -23.37 -7.88 43.76
C ILE A 538 -23.11 -6.59 42.96
N ALA A 539 -21.90 -6.38 42.43
CA ALA A 539 -21.58 -5.25 41.58
C ALA A 539 -22.42 -5.23 40.30
N ALA A 540 -22.61 -6.39 39.64
CA ALA A 540 -23.46 -6.52 38.46
C ALA A 540 -24.95 -6.25 38.78
N LEU A 541 -25.42 -6.73 39.94
CA LEU A 541 -26.79 -6.49 40.40
C LEU A 541 -27.01 -4.99 40.68
N VAL A 542 -26.08 -4.34 41.39
CA VAL A 542 -26.14 -2.90 41.69
C VAL A 542 -26.11 -2.08 40.41
N LEU A 543 -25.29 -2.46 39.43
CA LEU A 543 -25.25 -1.82 38.12
C LEU A 543 -26.58 -1.98 37.37
N GLY A 544 -27.16 -3.17 37.40
CA GLY A 544 -28.47 -3.46 36.81
C GLY A 544 -29.61 -2.63 37.43
N ILE A 545 -29.61 -2.53 38.75
CA ILE A 545 -30.60 -1.71 39.49
C ILE A 545 -30.40 -0.21 39.17
N ALA A 546 -29.17 0.28 39.11
CA ALA A 546 -28.86 1.66 38.74
C ALA A 546 -29.36 2.01 37.33
N ILE A 547 -29.16 1.11 36.36
CA ILE A 547 -29.65 1.27 35.00
C ILE A 547 -31.20 1.26 34.96
N ALA A 548 -31.85 0.37 35.70
CA ALA A 548 -33.30 0.29 35.78
C ALA A 548 -33.92 1.55 36.42
N VAL A 549 -33.32 2.08 37.50
CA VAL A 549 -33.75 3.33 38.13
C VAL A 549 -33.55 4.52 37.19
N LEU A 550 -32.44 4.58 36.45
CA LEU A 550 -32.21 5.63 35.45
C LEU A 550 -33.25 5.58 34.33
N ALA A 551 -33.59 4.38 33.84
CA ALA A 551 -34.60 4.16 32.84
C ALA A 551 -36.01 4.60 33.32
N LEU A 552 -36.36 4.28 34.57
CA LEU A 552 -37.61 4.71 35.20
C LEU A 552 -37.67 6.22 35.41
N TYR A 553 -36.56 6.83 35.81
CA TYR A 553 -36.45 8.30 35.96
C TYR A 553 -36.61 9.01 34.62
N CYS A 554 -35.94 8.52 33.56
CA CYS A 554 -36.11 9.04 32.18
C CYS A 554 -37.55 8.82 31.63
N ALA A 555 -38.19 7.71 31.97
CA ALA A 555 -39.58 7.46 31.61
C ALA A 555 -40.56 8.38 32.36
N GLY A 556 -40.29 8.64 33.66
CA GLY A 556 -41.09 9.58 34.48
C GLY A 556 -40.95 11.03 33.98
N PHE A 557 -39.77 11.44 33.53
CA PHE A 557 -39.54 12.78 32.97
C PHE A 557 -40.28 12.96 31.61
N ARG A 558 -40.44 11.90 30.81
CA ARG A 558 -41.25 11.94 29.59
C ARG A 558 -42.75 12.11 29.85
N MET A 559 -43.27 11.59 30.97
CA MET A 559 -44.68 11.79 31.33
C MET A 559 -44.97 13.21 31.84
N CYS A 560 -43.99 13.90 32.41
CA CYS A 560 -44.16 15.28 32.90
C CYS A 560 -44.13 16.32 31.74
N CYS A 561 -43.42 16.05 30.64
CA CYS A 561 -43.36 16.94 29.46
C CYS A 561 -44.56 16.78 28.49
N CYS A 562 -45.42 15.80 28.69
CA CYS A 562 -46.67 15.65 27.88
C CYS A 562 -47.90 16.29 28.53
N PHE A 563 -47.75 17.00 29.66
CA PHE A 563 -48.83 17.67 30.39
C PHE A 563 -48.62 19.20 30.55
N VAL A 564 -47.75 19.80 29.72
CA VAL A 564 -47.69 21.27 29.61
C VAL A 564 -47.89 21.68 28.16
#